data_7041cdfdbd1dcf472c83fe15eba73773
#
_entry.id   7041cdfdbd1dcf472c83fe15eba73773
#
_cell.length_a   1.000
_cell.length_b   1.000
_cell.length_c   1.000
_cell.angle_alpha   90.00
_cell.angle_beta   90.00
_cell.angle_gamma   90.00
#
_symmetry.space_group_name_H-M   'P 1'
#
loop_
_entity.id
_entity.type
_entity.pdbx_description
1 polymer ?
#
loop_
_entity_poly.entity_id
_entity_poly.type
_entity_poly.pdbx_seq_one_letter_code
_entity_poly.pdbx_strand_id
1 'polypeptide(L)'
;DGTIDMIATDHAPHTVEEKSRGLKDSAMGVVGLETAFAALNTHLVRKGVITLERLVELMSINPRRVFRIEGGIEVGNRADIVLLDVEHQWRVDSTKFLSMGKISMFDGREMVGDVAMTIHRGNVVYDNNTKQY
;
A
#
# COMPACT_ATOMS: atom_id res chain seq x y z
N ASP A 1 -5.16 16.82 12.66
CA ASP A 1 -4.61 17.67 13.69
C ASP A 1 -3.07 17.53 13.85
N GLY A 2 -2.43 16.54 13.25
CA GLY A 2 -0.98 16.33 13.32
C GLY A 2 -0.52 15.38 14.45
N THR A 3 -1.43 14.77 15.17
CA THR A 3 -1.11 13.82 16.25
C THR A 3 -0.45 12.53 15.72
N ILE A 4 -0.83 12.09 14.52
CA ILE A 4 -0.25 10.91 13.86
C ILE A 4 0.83 11.35 12.87
N ASP A 5 2.04 10.87 13.05
CA ASP A 5 3.19 11.22 12.22
C ASP A 5 3.31 10.39 10.95
N MET A 6 2.93 9.11 10.99
CA MET A 6 3.04 8.19 9.84
C MET A 6 1.99 7.08 9.90
N ILE A 7 1.76 6.45 8.75
CA ILE A 7 0.89 5.28 8.61
C ILE A 7 1.75 4.10 8.17
N ALA A 8 1.62 2.99 8.88
CA ALA A 8 2.25 1.72 8.56
C ALA A 8 1.18 0.66 8.28
N THR A 9 1.51 -0.32 7.45
CA THR A 9 0.56 -1.36 7.01
C THR A 9 0.37 -2.48 8.01
N ASP A 10 1.33 -2.68 8.89
CA ASP A 10 1.42 -3.87 9.73
C ASP A 10 1.25 -5.18 8.92
N HIS A 11 1.89 -5.22 7.75
CA HIS A 11 1.80 -6.34 6.83
C HIS A 11 2.34 -7.62 7.46
N ALA A 12 1.45 -8.52 7.84
CA ALA A 12 1.77 -9.78 8.49
C ALA A 12 1.13 -10.97 7.75
N PRO A 13 1.76 -11.43 6.65
CA PRO A 13 1.25 -12.53 5.85
C PRO A 13 1.36 -13.86 6.61
N HIS A 14 0.30 -14.65 6.56
CA HIS A 14 0.23 -16.00 7.09
C HIS A 14 -0.40 -16.94 6.07
N THR A 15 -0.10 -18.22 6.19
CA THR A 15 -0.71 -19.24 5.35
C THR A 15 -2.19 -19.44 5.70
N VAL A 16 -2.94 -20.01 4.77
CA VAL A 16 -4.35 -20.38 5.03
C VAL A 16 -4.45 -21.35 6.20
N GLU A 17 -3.50 -22.30 6.30
CA GLU A 17 -3.44 -23.27 7.39
C GLU A 17 -3.25 -22.60 8.76
N GLU A 18 -2.33 -21.64 8.87
CA GLU A 18 -2.12 -20.88 10.11
C GLU A 18 -3.33 -20.04 10.49
N LYS A 19 -4.10 -19.56 9.50
CA LYS A 19 -5.30 -18.74 9.71
C LYS A 19 -6.58 -19.55 9.94
N SER A 20 -6.59 -20.84 9.70
CA SER A 20 -7.78 -21.71 9.80
C SER A 20 -7.95 -22.41 11.15
N ARG A 21 -7.14 -22.10 12.15
CA ARG A 21 -7.11 -22.76 13.45
C ARG A 21 -8.18 -22.27 14.44
N GLY A 22 -9.15 -21.49 13.95
CA GLY A 22 -10.19 -20.88 14.80
C GLY A 22 -9.71 -19.58 15.47
N LEU A 23 -10.60 -18.93 16.21
CA LEU A 23 -10.34 -17.58 16.75
C LEU A 23 -9.18 -17.53 17.74
N LYS A 24 -8.98 -18.60 18.52
CA LYS A 24 -7.99 -18.63 19.60
C LYS A 24 -6.58 -18.97 19.11
N ASP A 25 -6.48 -19.90 18.16
CA ASP A 25 -5.20 -20.52 17.78
C ASP A 25 -4.72 -20.11 16.38
N SER A 26 -5.48 -19.29 15.66
CA SER A 26 -5.07 -18.72 14.39
C SER A 26 -3.99 -17.65 14.59
N ALA A 27 -3.01 -17.60 13.67
CA ALA A 27 -2.01 -16.57 13.65
C ALA A 27 -2.64 -15.18 13.49
N MET A 28 -2.15 -14.19 14.23
CA MET A 28 -2.56 -12.80 14.14
C MET A 28 -1.92 -12.12 12.93
N GLY A 29 -2.66 -11.21 12.29
CA GLY A 29 -2.17 -10.43 11.15
C GLY A 29 -2.82 -10.81 9.83
N VAL A 30 -2.68 -9.89 8.87
CA VAL A 30 -3.20 -9.99 7.50
C VAL A 30 -2.24 -9.32 6.53
N VAL A 31 -2.39 -9.57 5.24
CA VAL A 31 -1.63 -8.83 4.22
C VAL A 31 -2.18 -7.40 4.09
N GLY A 32 -1.29 -6.42 3.91
CA GLY A 32 -1.68 -5.01 3.84
C GLY A 32 -0.91 -4.18 2.82
N LEU A 33 0.21 -4.66 2.24
CA LEU A 33 1.03 -3.85 1.35
C LEU A 33 0.32 -3.48 0.05
N GLU A 34 -0.31 -4.45 -0.62
CA GLU A 34 -0.88 -4.26 -1.95
C GLU A 34 -2.19 -3.47 -1.95
N THR A 35 -2.82 -3.30 -0.79
CA THR A 35 -4.04 -2.50 -0.63
C THR A 35 -3.83 -1.20 0.12
N ALA A 36 -2.62 -0.93 0.61
CA ALA A 36 -2.34 0.19 1.51
C ALA A 36 -2.79 1.54 0.94
N PHE A 37 -2.32 1.90 -0.27
CA PHE A 37 -2.69 3.15 -0.89
C PHE A 37 -4.19 3.21 -1.21
N ALA A 38 -4.73 2.18 -1.86
CA ALA A 38 -6.14 2.14 -2.25
C ALA A 38 -7.09 2.26 -1.05
N ALA A 39 -6.80 1.54 0.04
CA ALA A 39 -7.60 1.61 1.26
C ALA A 39 -7.61 3.02 1.86
N LEU A 40 -6.45 3.65 1.98
CA LEU A 40 -6.32 5.00 2.54
C LEU A 40 -6.91 6.07 1.62
N ASN A 41 -6.70 5.97 0.30
CA ASN A 41 -7.33 6.85 -0.66
C ASN A 41 -8.85 6.74 -0.59
N THR A 42 -9.41 5.53 -0.60
CA THR A 42 -10.86 5.28 -0.54
C THR A 42 -11.49 5.79 0.76
N HIS A 43 -10.86 5.50 1.89
CA HIS A 43 -11.50 5.70 3.19
C HIS A 43 -11.14 7.02 3.86
N LEU A 44 -10.04 7.66 3.50
CA LEU A 44 -9.62 8.92 4.08
C LEU A 44 -9.66 10.08 3.09
N VAL A 45 -8.98 9.95 1.93
CA VAL A 45 -8.87 11.06 0.97
C VAL A 45 -10.21 11.33 0.31
N ARG A 46 -10.85 10.32 -0.28
CA ARG A 46 -12.12 10.50 -1.00
C ARG A 46 -13.29 10.86 -0.07
N LYS A 47 -13.15 10.62 1.21
CA LYS A 47 -14.12 11.07 2.22
C LYS A 47 -13.79 12.44 2.82
N GLY A 48 -12.73 13.10 2.37
CA GLY A 48 -12.32 14.42 2.85
C GLY A 48 -11.79 14.45 4.28
N VAL A 49 -11.39 13.29 4.83
CA VAL A 49 -10.79 13.21 6.17
C VAL A 49 -9.38 13.81 6.18
N ILE A 50 -8.61 13.52 5.12
CA ILE A 50 -7.29 14.13 4.85
C ILE A 50 -7.17 14.45 3.37
N THR A 51 -6.21 15.33 3.01
CA THR A 51 -5.88 15.58 1.60
C THR A 51 -4.95 14.49 1.04
N LEU A 52 -4.79 14.43 -0.28
CA LEU A 52 -3.85 13.52 -0.91
C LEU A 52 -2.40 13.86 -0.52
N GLU A 53 -2.06 15.12 -0.44
CA GLU A 53 -0.74 15.60 0.00
C GLU A 53 -0.45 15.10 1.43
N ARG A 54 -1.45 15.19 2.32
CA ARG A 54 -1.29 14.68 3.68
C ARG A 54 -1.10 13.18 3.71
N LEU A 55 -1.77 12.43 2.85
CA LEU A 55 -1.55 10.99 2.72
C LEU A 55 -0.11 10.68 2.27
N VAL A 56 0.42 11.42 1.29
CA VAL A 56 1.82 11.28 0.83
C VAL A 56 2.81 11.62 1.95
N GLU A 57 2.53 12.66 2.74
CA GLU A 57 3.35 12.98 3.92
C GLU A 57 3.40 11.81 4.89
N LEU A 58 2.24 11.25 5.25
CA LEU A 58 2.13 10.17 6.25
C LEU A 58 2.71 8.83 5.80
N MET A 59 2.67 8.54 4.50
CA MET A 59 3.15 7.26 3.95
C MET A 59 4.58 7.30 3.42
N SER A 60 5.11 8.48 3.09
CA SER A 60 6.40 8.60 2.41
C SER A 60 7.34 9.62 3.06
N ILE A 61 6.95 10.89 3.13
CA ILE A 61 7.85 11.98 3.55
C ILE A 61 8.23 11.82 5.02
N ASN A 62 7.24 11.67 5.89
CA ASN A 62 7.45 11.55 7.32
C ASN A 62 8.22 10.28 7.72
N PRO A 63 7.88 9.07 7.20
CA PRO A 63 8.71 7.88 7.43
C PRO A 63 10.16 8.08 7.01
N ARG A 64 10.42 8.66 5.83
CA ARG A 64 11.80 8.96 5.38
C ARG A 64 12.53 9.87 6.36
N ARG A 65 11.87 10.93 6.83
CA ARG A 65 12.45 11.88 7.80
C ARG A 65 12.76 11.20 9.14
N VAL A 66 11.82 10.42 9.69
CA VAL A 66 11.97 9.76 10.99
C VAL A 66 13.06 8.70 10.96
N PHE A 67 13.09 7.88 9.91
CA PHE A 67 14.08 6.80 9.77
C PHE A 67 15.36 7.23 9.03
N ARG A 68 15.50 8.52 8.69
CA ARG A 68 16.66 9.08 7.97
C ARG A 68 16.97 8.35 6.67
N ILE A 69 15.91 8.03 5.91
CA ILE A 69 16.03 7.38 4.61
C ILE A 69 16.23 8.47 3.56
N GLU A 70 17.40 8.47 2.92
CA GLU A 70 17.72 9.40 1.85
C GLU A 70 16.82 9.21 0.62
N GLY A 71 16.62 10.28 -0.15
CA GLY A 71 15.85 10.30 -1.38
C GLY A 71 14.74 11.36 -1.35
N GLY A 72 14.03 11.44 -2.44
CA GLY A 72 13.01 12.43 -2.73
C GLY A 72 13.01 12.71 -4.23
N ILE A 73 12.00 13.42 -4.72
CA ILE A 73 11.90 13.82 -6.14
C ILE A 73 12.65 15.14 -6.32
N GLU A 74 13.97 15.05 -6.39
CA GLU A 74 14.88 16.19 -6.59
C GLU A 74 15.96 15.82 -7.59
N VAL A 75 16.49 16.84 -8.29
CA VAL A 75 17.57 16.65 -9.26
C VAL A 75 18.83 16.15 -8.56
N GLY A 76 19.38 15.05 -9.04
CA GLY A 76 20.58 14.42 -8.48
C GLY A 76 20.27 13.27 -7.51
N ASN A 77 19.05 13.15 -7.04
CA ASN A 77 18.65 12.01 -6.21
C ASN A 77 18.43 10.73 -7.03
N ARG A 78 18.57 9.61 -6.34
CA ARG A 78 18.22 8.30 -6.91
C ARG A 78 16.73 8.25 -7.21
N ALA A 79 16.36 7.81 -8.43
CA ALA A 79 14.98 7.68 -8.83
C ALA A 79 14.32 6.45 -8.19
N ASP A 80 13.73 6.64 -7.02
CA ASP A 80 12.84 5.72 -6.33
C ASP A 80 11.45 6.38 -6.29
N ILE A 81 10.61 6.07 -7.28
CA ILE A 81 9.37 6.81 -7.58
C ILE A 81 8.21 5.82 -7.73
N VAL A 82 7.06 6.20 -7.22
CA VAL A 82 5.80 5.49 -7.45
C VAL A 82 4.83 6.43 -8.18
N LEU A 83 4.26 5.96 -9.28
CA LEU A 83 3.16 6.62 -9.97
C LEU A 83 1.85 6.01 -9.49
N LEU A 84 0.93 6.86 -9.07
CA LEU A 84 -0.37 6.47 -8.53
C LEU A 84 -1.49 6.91 -9.48
N ASP A 85 -2.40 5.99 -9.79
CA ASP A 85 -3.69 6.35 -10.38
C ASP A 85 -4.70 6.52 -9.23
N VAL A 86 -5.06 7.76 -8.93
CA VAL A 86 -5.91 8.11 -7.79
C VAL A 86 -7.41 7.92 -8.05
N GLU A 87 -7.80 7.68 -9.31
CA GLU A 87 -9.19 7.53 -9.74
C GLU A 87 -9.55 6.10 -10.15
N HIS A 88 -8.58 5.22 -10.37
CA HIS A 88 -8.83 3.85 -10.79
C HIS A 88 -9.71 3.11 -9.77
N GLN A 89 -10.83 2.58 -10.25
CA GLN A 89 -11.77 1.79 -9.45
C GLN A 89 -11.57 0.31 -9.74
N TRP A 90 -11.42 -0.47 -8.69
CA TRP A 90 -11.21 -1.91 -8.80
C TRP A 90 -11.76 -2.66 -7.59
N ARG A 91 -11.99 -3.96 -7.79
CA ARG A 91 -12.38 -4.86 -6.70
C ARG A 91 -11.17 -5.65 -6.25
N VAL A 92 -10.92 -5.66 -4.94
CA VAL A 92 -9.82 -6.42 -4.36
C VAL A 92 -10.06 -7.92 -4.56
N ASP A 93 -9.08 -8.57 -5.17
CA ASP A 93 -9.00 -10.02 -5.33
C ASP A 93 -7.68 -10.48 -4.70
N SER A 94 -7.74 -10.92 -3.46
CA SER A 94 -6.54 -11.30 -2.71
C SER A 94 -5.83 -12.53 -3.28
N THR A 95 -6.49 -13.32 -4.12
CA THR A 95 -5.86 -14.45 -4.80
C THR A 95 -4.78 -14.02 -5.78
N LYS A 96 -4.89 -12.78 -6.31
CA LYS A 96 -3.95 -12.18 -7.26
C LYS A 96 -2.79 -11.43 -6.61
N PHE A 97 -2.74 -11.34 -5.31
CA PHE A 97 -1.64 -10.66 -4.62
C PHE A 97 -0.30 -11.35 -4.88
N LEU A 98 0.76 -10.57 -4.96
CA LEU A 98 2.13 -11.08 -5.06
C LEU A 98 2.59 -11.67 -3.72
N SER A 99 2.07 -11.17 -2.61
CA SER A 99 2.30 -11.73 -1.28
C SER A 99 1.92 -13.21 -1.23
N MET A 100 2.72 -14.05 -0.58
CA MET A 100 2.42 -15.47 -0.39
C MET A 100 1.18 -15.67 0.48
N GLY A 101 0.96 -14.83 1.48
CA GLY A 101 -0.28 -14.78 2.25
C GLY A 101 -1.40 -14.15 1.42
N LYS A 102 -2.58 -14.75 1.43
CA LYS A 102 -3.75 -14.30 0.66
C LYS A 102 -4.90 -13.82 1.55
N ILE A 103 -4.71 -13.75 2.86
CA ILE A 103 -5.77 -13.33 3.78
C ILE A 103 -5.75 -11.82 3.94
N SER A 104 -6.74 -11.16 3.38
CA SER A 104 -6.94 -9.71 3.44
C SER A 104 -8.31 -9.37 4.01
N MET A 105 -8.38 -8.36 4.87
CA MET A 105 -9.66 -7.79 5.35
C MET A 105 -10.42 -7.03 4.26
N PHE A 106 -9.77 -6.76 3.13
CA PHE A 106 -10.32 -6.01 2.02
C PHE A 106 -10.77 -6.88 0.85
N ASP A 107 -10.61 -8.20 0.93
CA ASP A 107 -10.99 -9.09 -0.16
C ASP A 107 -12.46 -8.90 -0.57
N GLY A 108 -12.71 -8.81 -1.88
CA GLY A 108 -14.03 -8.55 -2.45
C GLY A 108 -14.55 -7.12 -2.32
N ARG A 109 -13.82 -6.20 -1.67
CA ARG A 109 -14.25 -4.79 -1.52
C ARG A 109 -13.88 -3.95 -2.73
N GLU A 110 -14.77 -3.01 -3.07
CA GLU A 110 -14.50 -1.96 -4.05
C GLU A 110 -13.55 -0.92 -3.45
N MET A 111 -12.51 -0.55 -4.20
CA MET A 111 -11.54 0.47 -3.83
C MET A 111 -11.24 1.41 -4.97
N VAL A 112 -10.76 2.59 -4.61
CA VAL A 112 -10.33 3.64 -5.54
C VAL A 112 -8.87 3.97 -5.29
N GLY A 113 -8.09 3.97 -6.36
CA GLY A 113 -6.66 4.20 -6.35
C GLY A 113 -5.86 2.92 -6.54
N ASP A 114 -4.82 3.00 -7.36
CA ASP A 114 -3.92 1.88 -7.63
C ASP A 114 -2.50 2.41 -7.87
N VAL A 115 -1.52 1.52 -7.79
CA VAL A 115 -0.15 1.80 -8.21
C VAL A 115 -0.07 1.55 -9.72
N ALA A 116 0.12 2.61 -10.49
CA ALA A 116 0.28 2.51 -11.94
C ALA A 116 1.69 2.01 -12.32
N MET A 117 2.73 2.50 -11.64
CA MET A 117 4.12 2.12 -11.92
C MET A 117 4.99 2.30 -10.67
N THR A 118 5.99 1.45 -10.52
CA THR A 118 7.07 1.62 -9.54
C THR A 118 8.42 1.62 -10.21
N ILE A 119 9.21 2.65 -9.94
CA ILE A 119 10.58 2.81 -10.39
C ILE A 119 11.49 2.66 -9.18
N HIS A 120 12.46 1.76 -9.24
CA HIS A 120 13.46 1.56 -8.22
C HIS A 120 14.86 1.71 -8.81
N ARG A 121 15.64 2.63 -8.25
CA ARG A 121 16.99 2.95 -8.73
C ARG A 121 17.05 3.26 -10.24
N GLY A 122 16.03 3.98 -10.74
CA GLY A 122 15.92 4.35 -12.15
C GLY A 122 15.37 3.25 -13.07
N ASN A 123 15.09 2.06 -12.57
CA ASN A 123 14.52 0.96 -13.34
C ASN A 123 13.04 0.77 -13.04
N VAL A 124 12.21 0.55 -14.05
CA VAL A 124 10.82 0.15 -13.86
C VAL A 124 10.80 -1.28 -13.33
N VAL A 125 10.30 -1.47 -12.12
CA VAL A 125 10.20 -2.78 -11.44
C VAL A 125 8.77 -3.28 -11.36
N TYR A 126 7.80 -2.41 -11.61
CA TYR A 126 6.38 -2.73 -11.67
C TYR A 126 5.70 -1.78 -12.66
N ASP A 127 4.87 -2.32 -13.53
CA ASP A 127 4.00 -1.57 -14.44
C ASP A 127 2.65 -2.29 -14.54
N ASN A 128 1.60 -1.60 -14.11
CA ASN A 128 0.24 -2.15 -14.09
C ASN A 128 -0.30 -2.48 -15.48
N ASN A 129 0.18 -1.79 -16.53
CA ASN A 129 -0.24 -2.02 -17.91
C ASN A 129 0.39 -3.28 -18.52
N THR A 130 1.49 -3.77 -17.95
CA THR A 130 2.24 -4.93 -18.47
C THR A 130 2.05 -6.18 -17.62
N LYS A 131 1.08 -6.19 -16.70
CA LYS A 131 0.76 -7.39 -15.89
C LYS A 131 0.48 -8.58 -16.81
N GLN A 132 1.48 -9.40 -17.02
CA GLN A 132 1.31 -10.80 -17.41
C GLN A 132 1.25 -11.60 -16.11
N TYR A 133 0.09 -12.12 -15.78
CA TYR A 133 -0.12 -13.07 -14.69
C TYR A 133 0.18 -14.48 -15.20
#